data_8a8037cce6e7c26078ad697f3798ea40
#
_entry.id   8a8037cce6e7c26078ad697f3798ea40
#
_cell.length_a   1.000
_cell.length_b   1.000
_cell.length_c   1.000
_cell.angle_alpha   90.00
_cell.angle_beta   90.00
_cell.angle_gamma   90.00
#
_symmetry.space_group_name_H-M   'P 1'
#
loop_
_entity.id
_entity.type
_entity.pdbx_description
1 polymer ?
#
loop_
_entity_poly.entity_id
_entity_poly.type
_entity_poly.pdbx_seq_one_letter_code
_entity_poly.pdbx_strand_id
1 'polypeptide(L)'
;MIKTLMGSIRDYMKVTVATPLLVLGEVLCEMLIPFITANLIDAIKDGATVAEMLPTAGFLVLIALTSLAFGAAAGVTCSHASCGFAKNLRHDLFYKIQTFSFANIDEFSSSSLVTRLTTDINNVQQAFMMIIRIAVRAPLVLIFAFTMAFIMGGSVAMVYLVIIPLLGFGLFFIIFKVRPIFSRVFHKYDALNESVEENVTGMRVVKSYVREDFEKEKFATAARDVQMDFTRAEKLLAFNNPMMNICVNGAFVVIIYLGSKLIITSQGTLFDVGQLSSTFTYGFQILMSLMQLSMIFVMVTMADESAHRIAEVLAAEPTIADPAEPVLEVADGSIDFDHVSFKYSKHAKRQALDDIDLHITSGETIGIIGGTGSAKSTLVNLIARLYDTTEGAVRVGGVDVRDYDLDALRHQVAMVLQKNVLFSGTIAENLRWGDPNATDEEVREAAHLACADEFVDGFPKGYDTWIEQGGSNVSGGQKQRLCIARALLRRPKILILDDSTSAVDTKTDAKIRAGLASYLPNTTKLIIAQRISSVQDADRIIVMEGGRIAQIGNHEELLKTSEIYRETFTSQNKMTAEGEGAVEADTEASATQAQTQEGGEAHE
;
A
#
# COMPACT_ATOMS: atom_id res chain seq x y z
N MET A 1 -11.53 15.28 3.35
CA MET A 1 -11.68 13.83 3.48
C MET A 1 -13.00 13.31 2.93
N ILE A 2 -14.15 13.46 3.62
CA ILE A 2 -15.46 12.88 3.18
C ILE A 2 -15.82 13.30 1.76
N LYS A 3 -15.72 14.58 1.41
CA LYS A 3 -16.01 15.09 0.06
C LYS A 3 -15.13 14.45 -1.02
N THR A 4 -13.87 14.22 -0.74
CA THR A 4 -12.91 13.55 -1.66
C THR A 4 -13.32 12.10 -1.91
N LEU A 5 -13.61 11.35 -0.83
CA LEU A 5 -14.03 9.96 -0.94
C LEU A 5 -15.39 9.81 -1.63
N MET A 6 -16.36 10.69 -1.32
CA MET A 6 -17.67 10.70 -2.00
C MET A 6 -17.57 10.94 -3.51
N GLY A 7 -16.53 11.63 -3.97
CA GLY A 7 -16.26 11.79 -5.41
C GLY A 7 -16.08 10.47 -6.14
N SER A 8 -15.60 9.42 -5.48
CA SER A 8 -15.40 8.08 -6.07
C SER A 8 -16.68 7.24 -6.16
N ILE A 9 -17.84 7.72 -5.67
CA ILE A 9 -19.12 7.01 -5.84
C ILE A 9 -19.56 7.00 -7.31
N ARG A 10 -19.42 8.11 -8.02
CA ARG A 10 -19.71 8.28 -9.48
C ARG A 10 -20.98 7.55 -9.94
N ASP A 11 -20.83 6.57 -10.83
CA ASP A 11 -21.93 5.81 -11.46
C ASP A 11 -22.81 5.04 -10.48
N TYR A 12 -22.30 4.81 -9.27
CA TYR A 12 -23.03 4.07 -8.23
C TYR A 12 -23.90 4.95 -7.34
N MET A 13 -23.99 6.27 -7.60
CA MET A 13 -24.81 7.21 -6.81
C MET A 13 -26.28 6.81 -6.78
N LYS A 14 -26.86 6.40 -7.91
CA LYS A 14 -28.26 5.97 -7.98
C LYS A 14 -28.55 4.79 -7.06
N VAL A 15 -27.66 3.80 -7.07
CA VAL A 15 -27.78 2.58 -6.26
C VAL A 15 -27.54 2.89 -4.79
N THR A 16 -26.59 3.79 -4.50
CA THR A 16 -26.29 4.29 -3.15
C THR A 16 -27.52 4.98 -2.51
N VAL A 17 -28.26 5.79 -3.28
CA VAL A 17 -29.48 6.45 -2.80
C VAL A 17 -30.68 5.49 -2.77
N ALA A 18 -30.75 4.52 -3.68
CA ALA A 18 -31.82 3.53 -3.67
C ALA A 18 -31.79 2.62 -2.42
N THR A 19 -30.61 2.29 -1.91
CA THR A 19 -30.45 1.44 -0.72
C THR A 19 -31.19 1.97 0.50
N PRO A 20 -30.99 3.23 0.99
CA PRO A 20 -31.75 3.81 2.08
C PRO A 20 -33.28 3.82 1.85
N LEU A 21 -33.72 4.05 0.62
CA LEU A 21 -35.15 4.06 0.29
C LEU A 21 -35.78 2.68 0.41
N LEU A 22 -35.06 1.64 -0.05
CA LEU A 22 -35.47 0.25 0.10
C LEU A 22 -35.49 -0.17 1.57
N VAL A 23 -34.49 0.25 2.35
CA VAL A 23 -34.45 0.03 3.80
C VAL A 23 -35.62 0.70 4.51
N LEU A 24 -36.01 1.89 4.09
CA LEU A 24 -37.23 2.54 4.63
C LEU A 24 -38.48 1.70 4.35
N GLY A 25 -38.65 1.18 3.13
CA GLY A 25 -39.75 0.27 2.78
C GLY A 25 -39.73 -1.03 3.61
N GLU A 26 -38.56 -1.63 3.82
CA GLU A 26 -38.36 -2.81 4.68
C GLU A 26 -38.84 -2.51 6.11
N VAL A 27 -38.34 -1.41 6.72
CA VAL A 27 -38.67 -1.01 8.09
C VAL A 27 -40.18 -0.70 8.25
N LEU A 28 -40.79 -0.02 7.30
CA LEU A 28 -42.24 0.26 7.35
C LEU A 28 -43.07 -1.03 7.35
N CYS A 29 -42.73 -1.98 6.49
CA CYS A 29 -43.40 -3.30 6.48
C CYS A 29 -43.16 -4.04 7.80
N GLU A 30 -41.94 -4.03 8.33
CA GLU A 30 -41.56 -4.69 9.58
C GLU A 30 -42.32 -4.11 10.78
N MET A 31 -42.60 -2.78 10.81
CA MET A 31 -43.38 -2.14 11.87
C MET A 31 -44.85 -2.49 11.83
N LEU A 32 -45.41 -2.85 10.69
CA LEU A 32 -46.83 -3.25 10.58
C LEU A 32 -47.08 -4.68 11.10
N ILE A 33 -46.08 -5.56 11.11
CA ILE A 33 -46.26 -6.94 11.53
C ILE A 33 -46.74 -7.06 12.99
N PRO A 34 -46.12 -6.45 14.01
CA PRO A 34 -46.62 -6.51 15.40
C PRO A 34 -47.98 -5.86 15.57
N PHE A 35 -48.28 -4.78 14.81
CA PHE A 35 -49.57 -4.12 14.83
C PHE A 35 -50.71 -5.05 14.39
N ILE A 36 -50.53 -5.74 13.26
CA ILE A 36 -51.55 -6.67 12.73
C ILE A 36 -51.64 -7.93 13.60
N THR A 37 -50.49 -8.38 14.13
CA THR A 37 -50.47 -9.52 15.06
C THR A 37 -51.22 -9.24 16.33
N ALA A 38 -51.21 -8.00 16.86
CA ALA A 38 -52.02 -7.60 17.99
C ALA A 38 -53.51 -7.76 17.71
N ASN A 39 -53.97 -7.27 16.57
CA ASN A 39 -55.38 -7.41 16.16
C ASN A 39 -55.77 -8.87 16.00
N LEU A 40 -54.86 -9.72 15.54
CA LEU A 40 -55.12 -11.18 15.43
C LEU A 40 -55.25 -11.84 16.80
N ILE A 41 -54.40 -11.45 17.77
CA ILE A 41 -54.42 -11.96 19.15
C ILE A 41 -55.77 -11.57 19.82
N ASP A 42 -56.19 -10.34 19.63
CA ASP A 42 -57.45 -9.86 20.22
C ASP A 42 -58.67 -10.50 19.57
N ALA A 43 -58.65 -10.77 18.24
CA ALA A 43 -59.70 -11.54 17.57
C ALA A 43 -59.79 -12.97 18.12
N ILE A 44 -58.67 -13.64 18.43
CA ILE A 44 -58.65 -14.95 19.07
C ILE A 44 -59.31 -14.91 20.45
N LYS A 45 -58.99 -13.90 21.24
CA LYS A 45 -59.54 -13.68 22.57
C LYS A 45 -61.07 -13.49 22.51
N ASP A 46 -61.54 -12.78 21.48
CA ASP A 46 -62.96 -12.52 21.27
C ASP A 46 -63.73 -13.70 20.65
N GLY A 47 -63.06 -14.84 20.42
CA GLY A 47 -63.69 -16.05 19.96
C GLY A 47 -63.86 -16.17 18.44
N ALA A 48 -63.08 -15.45 17.65
CA ALA A 48 -63.11 -15.53 16.20
C ALA A 48 -62.81 -16.94 15.69
N THR A 49 -63.48 -17.36 14.63
CA THR A 49 -63.27 -18.63 13.98
C THR A 49 -62.00 -18.64 13.13
N VAL A 50 -61.42 -19.80 12.89
CA VAL A 50 -60.22 -19.95 12.02
C VAL A 50 -60.44 -19.35 10.62
N ALA A 51 -61.68 -19.45 10.10
CA ALA A 51 -62.06 -18.90 8.79
C ALA A 51 -62.02 -17.38 8.76
N GLU A 52 -62.40 -16.69 9.84
CA GLU A 52 -62.35 -15.23 9.98
C GLU A 52 -60.91 -14.69 10.15
N MET A 53 -60.02 -15.51 10.69
CA MET A 53 -58.61 -15.17 10.89
C MET A 53 -57.76 -15.37 9.64
N LEU A 54 -58.17 -16.24 8.70
CA LEU A 54 -57.39 -16.60 7.51
C LEU A 54 -57.01 -15.41 6.62
N PRO A 55 -57.89 -14.40 6.38
CA PRO A 55 -57.52 -13.20 5.60
C PRO A 55 -56.43 -12.35 6.27
N THR A 56 -56.50 -12.17 7.59
CA THR A 56 -55.48 -11.45 8.36
C THR A 56 -54.15 -12.17 8.39
N ALA A 57 -54.17 -13.48 8.56
CA ALA A 57 -52.97 -14.32 8.46
C ALA A 57 -52.34 -14.24 7.06
N GLY A 58 -53.20 -14.32 6.00
CA GLY A 58 -52.74 -14.14 4.61
C GLY A 58 -52.12 -12.75 4.36
N PHE A 59 -52.68 -11.73 4.94
CA PHE A 59 -52.12 -10.36 4.85
C PHE A 59 -50.80 -10.23 5.61
N LEU A 60 -50.63 -10.88 6.76
CA LEU A 60 -49.33 -10.94 7.47
C LEU A 60 -48.26 -11.62 6.62
N VAL A 61 -48.59 -12.73 5.97
CA VAL A 61 -47.65 -13.40 5.06
C VAL A 61 -47.28 -12.50 3.89
N LEU A 62 -48.24 -11.79 3.30
CA LEU A 62 -47.98 -10.83 2.21
C LEU A 62 -47.03 -9.72 2.64
N ILE A 63 -47.25 -9.13 3.82
CA ILE A 63 -46.39 -8.07 4.37
C ILE A 63 -45.00 -8.64 4.65
N ALA A 64 -44.89 -9.84 5.22
CA ALA A 64 -43.59 -10.49 5.49
C ALA A 64 -42.82 -10.75 4.19
N LEU A 65 -43.50 -11.23 3.14
CA LEU A 65 -42.89 -11.43 1.81
C LEU A 65 -42.46 -10.08 1.16
N THR A 66 -43.28 -9.04 1.35
CA THR A 66 -42.95 -7.68 0.86
C THR A 66 -41.74 -7.12 1.61
N SER A 67 -41.67 -7.28 2.93
CA SER A 67 -40.49 -6.90 3.74
C SER A 67 -39.25 -7.66 3.29
N LEU A 68 -39.37 -8.96 3.08
CA LEU A 68 -38.29 -9.79 2.54
C LEU A 68 -37.80 -9.27 1.18
N ALA A 69 -38.72 -8.93 0.28
CA ALA A 69 -38.37 -8.41 -1.05
C ALA A 69 -37.62 -7.07 -0.94
N PHE A 70 -38.07 -6.14 -0.10
CA PHE A 70 -37.36 -4.89 0.17
C PHE A 70 -35.98 -5.13 0.80
N GLY A 71 -35.89 -6.00 1.80
CA GLY A 71 -34.64 -6.35 2.47
C GLY A 71 -33.62 -7.02 1.53
N ALA A 72 -34.09 -7.93 0.67
CA ALA A 72 -33.26 -8.57 -0.35
C ALA A 72 -32.77 -7.54 -1.39
N ALA A 73 -33.67 -6.70 -1.91
CA ALA A 73 -33.32 -5.63 -2.84
C ALA A 73 -32.35 -4.62 -2.22
N ALA A 74 -32.55 -4.22 -0.96
CA ALA A 74 -31.63 -3.37 -0.21
C ALA A 74 -30.26 -4.03 -0.03
N GLY A 75 -30.20 -5.34 0.21
CA GLY A 75 -28.97 -6.12 0.29
C GLY A 75 -28.19 -6.12 -1.02
N VAL A 76 -28.85 -6.40 -2.12
CA VAL A 76 -28.26 -6.43 -3.46
C VAL A 76 -27.75 -5.02 -3.86
N THR A 77 -28.58 -4.00 -3.68
CA THR A 77 -28.19 -2.61 -4.01
C THR A 77 -27.05 -2.12 -3.13
N CYS A 78 -27.06 -2.43 -1.84
CA CYS A 78 -25.99 -2.09 -0.91
C CYS A 78 -24.66 -2.74 -1.29
N SER A 79 -24.66 -4.04 -1.63
CA SER A 79 -23.47 -4.76 -2.08
C SER A 79 -22.93 -4.18 -3.38
N HIS A 80 -23.81 -3.92 -4.36
CA HIS A 80 -23.42 -3.33 -5.64
C HIS A 80 -22.84 -1.91 -5.47
N ALA A 81 -23.43 -1.08 -4.61
CA ALA A 81 -22.93 0.26 -4.30
C ALA A 81 -21.57 0.21 -3.60
N SER A 82 -21.39 -0.64 -2.58
CA SER A 82 -20.15 -0.70 -1.80
C SER A 82 -18.99 -1.29 -2.59
N CYS A 83 -19.22 -2.36 -3.36
CA CYS A 83 -18.20 -2.94 -4.23
C CYS A 83 -17.83 -1.99 -5.38
N GLY A 84 -18.81 -1.29 -5.95
CA GLY A 84 -18.59 -0.30 -6.99
C GLY A 84 -17.81 0.91 -6.49
N PHE A 85 -18.13 1.40 -5.31
CA PHE A 85 -17.37 2.46 -4.64
C PHE A 85 -15.91 2.03 -4.39
N ALA A 86 -15.68 0.83 -3.86
CA ALA A 86 -14.33 0.32 -3.62
C ALA A 86 -13.54 0.12 -4.92
N LYS A 87 -14.19 -0.33 -6.01
CA LYS A 87 -13.56 -0.42 -7.33
C LYS A 87 -13.08 0.95 -7.80
N ASN A 88 -13.94 1.96 -7.75
CA ASN A 88 -13.58 3.31 -8.16
C ASN A 88 -12.49 3.90 -7.28
N LEU A 89 -12.55 3.67 -5.97
CA LEU A 89 -11.55 4.17 -5.03
C LEU A 89 -10.18 3.53 -5.28
N ARG A 90 -10.11 2.22 -5.57
CA ARG A 90 -8.87 1.55 -5.98
C ARG A 90 -8.32 2.12 -7.29
N HIS A 91 -9.19 2.35 -8.25
CA HIS A 91 -8.82 2.98 -9.51
C HIS A 91 -8.22 4.37 -9.27
N ASP A 92 -8.94 5.24 -8.56
CA ASP A 92 -8.52 6.61 -8.32
C ASP A 92 -7.19 6.68 -7.56
N LEU A 93 -7.05 5.82 -6.53
CA LEU A 93 -5.82 5.75 -5.74
C LEU A 93 -4.64 5.22 -6.57
N PHE A 94 -4.85 4.16 -7.35
CA PHE A 94 -3.80 3.58 -8.20
C PHE A 94 -3.34 4.57 -9.27
N TYR A 95 -4.28 5.22 -9.97
CA TYR A 95 -3.95 6.23 -10.97
C TYR A 95 -3.25 7.44 -10.36
N LYS A 96 -3.67 7.86 -9.17
CA LYS A 96 -3.00 8.95 -8.46
C LYS A 96 -1.55 8.61 -8.10
N ILE A 97 -1.30 7.39 -7.62
CA ILE A 97 0.06 6.90 -7.33
C ILE A 97 0.94 6.88 -8.58
N GLN A 98 0.38 6.57 -9.77
CA GLN A 98 1.15 6.63 -11.02
C GLN A 98 1.61 8.05 -11.40
N THR A 99 0.97 9.09 -10.87
CA THR A 99 1.40 10.49 -11.09
C THR A 99 2.46 10.97 -10.10
N PHE A 100 2.82 10.15 -9.09
CA PHE A 100 3.75 10.54 -8.04
C PHE A 100 5.18 10.65 -8.56
N SER A 101 5.90 11.65 -8.06
CA SER A 101 7.35 11.76 -8.18
C SER A 101 8.06 10.84 -7.19
N PHE A 102 9.36 10.66 -7.34
CA PHE A 102 10.17 9.90 -6.38
C PHE A 102 10.07 10.49 -4.96
N ALA A 103 10.04 11.81 -4.82
CA ALA A 103 9.87 12.47 -3.53
C ALA A 103 8.55 12.08 -2.83
N ASN A 104 7.45 11.97 -3.59
CA ASN A 104 6.18 11.49 -3.03
C ASN A 104 6.28 10.01 -2.60
N ILE A 105 6.95 9.16 -3.40
CA ILE A 105 7.12 7.73 -3.07
C ILE A 105 8.00 7.55 -1.83
N ASP A 106 9.03 8.40 -1.66
CA ASP A 106 9.86 8.39 -0.45
C ASP A 106 9.08 8.81 0.79
N GLU A 107 8.17 9.80 0.67
CA GLU A 107 7.30 10.28 1.76
C GLU A 107 6.31 9.21 2.22
N PHE A 108 5.61 8.57 1.27
CA PHE A 108 4.54 7.60 1.59
C PHE A 108 5.03 6.17 1.83
N SER A 109 6.22 5.80 1.43
CA SER A 109 6.77 4.45 1.33
C SER A 109 5.91 3.46 0.51
N SER A 110 6.55 2.54 -0.20
CA SER A 110 5.85 1.57 -1.06
C SER A 110 4.96 0.60 -0.27
N SER A 111 5.39 0.17 0.92
CA SER A 111 4.62 -0.74 1.78
C SER A 111 3.34 -0.09 2.30
N SER A 112 3.42 1.20 2.69
CA SER A 112 2.26 1.99 3.11
C SER A 112 1.25 2.16 1.96
N LEU A 113 1.70 2.45 0.74
CA LEU A 113 0.84 2.58 -0.44
C LEU A 113 0.11 1.27 -0.76
N VAL A 114 0.78 0.12 -0.64
CA VAL A 114 0.14 -1.20 -0.81
C VAL A 114 -0.94 -1.43 0.25
N THR A 115 -0.66 -1.10 1.52
CA THR A 115 -1.66 -1.23 2.60
C THR A 115 -2.89 -0.35 2.34
N ARG A 116 -2.70 0.87 1.84
CA ARG A 116 -3.79 1.79 1.47
C ARG A 116 -4.64 1.24 0.32
N LEU A 117 -4.01 0.62 -0.70
CA LEU A 117 -4.71 0.01 -1.85
C LEU A 117 -5.48 -1.27 -1.50
N THR A 118 -5.12 -1.95 -0.42
CA THR A 118 -5.69 -3.25 -0.03
C THR A 118 -6.53 -3.15 1.24
N THR A 119 -5.91 -3.08 2.39
CA THR A 119 -6.56 -3.14 3.70
C THR A 119 -7.42 -1.91 3.98
N ASP A 120 -6.89 -0.70 3.73
CA ASP A 120 -7.61 0.53 4.05
C ASP A 120 -8.85 0.71 3.17
N ILE A 121 -8.77 0.38 1.88
CA ILE A 121 -9.95 0.42 1.00
C ILE A 121 -11.00 -0.59 1.46
N ASN A 122 -10.62 -1.79 1.92
CA ASN A 122 -11.56 -2.77 2.44
C ASN A 122 -12.26 -2.27 3.72
N ASN A 123 -11.53 -1.63 4.63
CA ASN A 123 -12.10 -1.03 5.83
C ASN A 123 -13.11 0.07 5.48
N VAL A 124 -12.76 0.95 4.56
CA VAL A 124 -13.64 2.04 4.08
C VAL A 124 -14.86 1.48 3.33
N GLN A 125 -14.70 0.43 2.53
CA GLN A 125 -15.80 -0.27 1.86
C GLN A 125 -16.79 -0.86 2.86
N GLN A 126 -16.32 -1.53 3.91
CA GLN A 126 -17.16 -2.09 4.97
C GLN A 126 -17.92 -1.00 5.72
N ALA A 127 -17.23 0.08 6.09
CA ALA A 127 -17.88 1.23 6.73
C ALA A 127 -18.93 1.87 5.82
N PHE A 128 -18.65 2.05 4.54
CA PHE A 128 -19.59 2.60 3.58
C PHE A 128 -20.84 1.70 3.45
N MET A 129 -20.66 0.39 3.36
CA MET A 129 -21.75 -0.59 3.35
C MET A 129 -22.64 -0.47 4.60
N MET A 130 -22.02 -0.35 5.78
CA MET A 130 -22.73 -0.19 7.04
C MET A 130 -23.46 1.14 7.13
N ILE A 131 -22.86 2.22 6.65
CA ILE A 131 -23.45 3.56 6.66
C ILE A 131 -24.72 3.60 5.81
N ILE A 132 -24.67 3.13 4.55
CA ILE A 132 -25.82 3.24 3.64
C ILE A 132 -26.96 2.29 3.97
N ARG A 133 -26.73 1.24 4.75
CA ARG A 133 -27.77 0.27 5.12
C ARG A 133 -28.10 0.30 6.61
N ILE A 134 -27.16 -0.05 7.49
CA ILE A 134 -27.44 -0.28 8.91
C ILE A 134 -27.56 1.05 9.67
N ALA A 135 -26.69 2.05 9.36
CA ALA A 135 -26.78 3.36 10.00
C ALA A 135 -28.04 4.14 9.60
N VAL A 136 -28.67 3.79 8.48
CA VAL A 136 -29.99 4.30 8.10
C VAL A 136 -31.10 3.49 8.78
N ARG A 137 -30.99 2.15 8.78
CA ARG A 137 -32.01 1.26 9.33
C ARG A 137 -32.21 1.45 10.83
N ALA A 138 -31.14 1.52 11.61
CA ALA A 138 -31.24 1.56 13.07
C ALA A 138 -31.96 2.79 13.60
N PRO A 139 -31.71 4.05 13.16
CA PRO A 139 -32.52 5.21 13.56
C PRO A 139 -33.97 5.13 13.09
N LEU A 140 -34.21 4.60 11.87
CA LEU A 140 -35.57 4.43 11.37
C LEU A 140 -36.36 3.45 12.23
N VAL A 141 -35.79 2.28 12.54
CA VAL A 141 -36.40 1.30 13.45
C VAL A 141 -36.64 1.93 14.82
N LEU A 142 -35.69 2.66 15.38
CA LEU A 142 -35.84 3.33 16.67
C LEU A 142 -37.02 4.30 16.68
N ILE A 143 -37.11 5.18 15.66
CA ILE A 143 -38.17 6.20 15.57
C ILE A 143 -39.54 5.54 15.35
N PHE A 144 -39.64 4.63 14.38
CA PHE A 144 -40.92 4.01 14.05
C PHE A 144 -41.40 3.05 15.15
N ALA A 145 -40.50 2.20 15.70
CA ALA A 145 -40.85 1.28 16.78
C ALA A 145 -41.27 2.06 18.06
N PHE A 146 -40.55 3.16 18.36
CA PHE A 146 -40.93 4.04 19.48
C PHE A 146 -42.31 4.67 19.25
N THR A 147 -42.58 5.20 18.07
CA THR A 147 -43.89 5.77 17.71
C THR A 147 -45.01 4.73 17.80
N MET A 148 -44.78 3.54 17.24
CA MET A 148 -45.76 2.45 17.28
C MET A 148 -45.96 1.91 18.70
N ALA A 149 -44.90 1.86 19.53
CA ALA A 149 -45.01 1.50 20.94
C ALA A 149 -45.91 2.47 21.70
N PHE A 150 -45.85 3.78 21.39
CA PHE A 150 -46.76 4.79 21.98
C PHE A 150 -48.20 4.68 21.48
N ILE A 151 -48.40 4.40 20.18
CA ILE A 151 -49.74 4.22 19.59
C ILE A 151 -50.42 3.00 20.21
N MET A 152 -49.72 1.90 20.38
CA MET A 152 -50.27 0.65 20.89
C MET A 152 -50.24 0.56 22.41
N GLY A 153 -49.17 1.05 23.04
CA GLY A 153 -48.95 0.91 24.50
C GLY A 153 -49.48 2.05 25.35
N GLY A 154 -49.81 3.18 24.74
CA GLY A 154 -50.34 4.34 25.47
C GLY A 154 -49.45 4.73 26.68
N SER A 155 -50.06 4.78 27.87
CA SER A 155 -49.34 5.10 29.11
C SER A 155 -48.28 4.07 29.52
N VAL A 156 -48.44 2.81 29.13
CA VAL A 156 -47.44 1.74 29.40
C VAL A 156 -46.13 1.99 28.64
N ALA A 157 -46.20 2.57 27.45
CA ALA A 157 -45.03 2.88 26.64
C ALA A 157 -44.15 4.00 27.24
N MET A 158 -44.63 4.76 28.23
CA MET A 158 -43.81 5.74 28.96
C MET A 158 -42.54 5.14 29.58
N VAL A 159 -42.50 3.83 29.81
CA VAL A 159 -41.33 3.09 30.29
C VAL A 159 -40.16 3.27 29.34
N TYR A 160 -40.39 3.28 28.03
CA TYR A 160 -39.34 3.46 27.03
C TYR A 160 -38.74 4.86 27.05
N LEU A 161 -39.47 5.87 27.44
CA LEU A 161 -38.98 7.25 27.58
C LEU A 161 -37.90 7.38 28.68
N VAL A 162 -37.91 6.47 29.66
CA VAL A 162 -36.89 6.40 30.70
C VAL A 162 -35.74 5.48 30.29
N ILE A 163 -36.05 4.33 29.70
CA ILE A 163 -35.03 3.30 29.43
C ILE A 163 -34.16 3.66 28.23
N ILE A 164 -34.72 4.30 27.18
CA ILE A 164 -33.93 4.70 26.00
C ILE A 164 -32.81 5.69 26.37
N PRO A 165 -33.07 6.80 27.09
CA PRO A 165 -31.99 7.68 27.55
C PRO A 165 -31.02 7.00 28.51
N LEU A 166 -31.50 6.16 29.42
CA LEU A 166 -30.65 5.44 30.37
C LEU A 166 -29.64 4.51 29.62
N LEU A 167 -30.17 3.70 28.69
CA LEU A 167 -29.36 2.80 27.88
C LEU A 167 -28.43 3.60 26.93
N GLY A 168 -28.98 4.64 26.28
CA GLY A 168 -28.18 5.51 25.39
C GLY A 168 -27.02 6.19 26.11
N PHE A 169 -27.25 6.69 27.31
CA PHE A 169 -26.21 7.29 28.15
C PHE A 169 -25.15 6.24 28.56
N GLY A 170 -25.58 5.05 28.96
CA GLY A 170 -24.69 3.95 29.32
C GLY A 170 -23.79 3.52 28.16
N LEU A 171 -24.39 3.35 26.95
CA LEU A 171 -23.65 3.02 25.73
C LEU A 171 -22.68 4.14 25.35
N PHE A 172 -23.13 5.39 25.38
CA PHE A 172 -22.27 6.55 25.12
C PHE A 172 -21.08 6.62 26.08
N PHE A 173 -21.31 6.38 27.36
CA PHE A 173 -20.24 6.36 28.36
C PHE A 173 -19.23 5.26 28.11
N ILE A 174 -19.66 4.04 27.75
CA ILE A 174 -18.77 2.93 27.40
C ILE A 174 -17.94 3.31 26.18
N ILE A 175 -18.55 3.80 25.11
CA ILE A 175 -17.86 4.22 23.87
C ILE A 175 -16.81 5.30 24.17
N PHE A 176 -17.20 6.33 24.94
CA PHE A 176 -16.30 7.43 25.29
C PHE A 176 -15.05 6.96 26.06
N LYS A 177 -15.21 5.97 26.96
CA LYS A 177 -14.10 5.38 27.72
C LYS A 177 -13.24 4.40 26.91
N VAL A 178 -13.85 3.68 25.97
CA VAL A 178 -13.17 2.64 25.19
C VAL A 178 -12.37 3.23 24.02
N ARG A 179 -12.85 4.31 23.39
CA ARG A 179 -12.21 4.98 22.24
C ARG A 179 -10.72 5.26 22.45
N PRO A 180 -10.26 5.93 23.53
CA PRO A 180 -8.84 6.22 23.74
C PRO A 180 -8.00 4.96 24.02
N ILE A 181 -8.62 3.88 24.52
CA ILE A 181 -7.93 2.61 24.73
C ILE A 181 -7.67 1.94 23.38
N PHE A 182 -8.66 1.88 22.50
CA PHE A 182 -8.48 1.32 21.15
C PHE A 182 -7.43 2.09 20.34
N SER A 183 -7.41 3.41 20.41
CA SER A 183 -6.37 4.20 19.74
C SER A 183 -4.96 3.76 20.19
N ARG A 184 -4.74 3.53 21.49
CA ARG A 184 -3.46 3.02 22.01
C ARG A 184 -3.19 1.58 21.58
N VAL A 185 -4.21 0.74 21.55
CA VAL A 185 -4.09 -0.66 21.08
C VAL A 185 -3.62 -0.70 19.64
N PHE A 186 -4.17 0.13 18.75
CA PHE A 186 -3.76 0.18 17.35
C PHE A 186 -2.30 0.61 17.19
N HIS A 187 -1.85 1.65 17.88
CA HIS A 187 -0.43 2.04 17.85
C HIS A 187 0.51 0.93 18.34
N LYS A 188 0.12 0.18 19.39
CA LYS A 188 0.91 -0.97 19.85
C LYS A 188 0.85 -2.14 18.87
N TYR A 189 -0.26 -2.30 18.17
CA TYR A 189 -0.40 -3.32 17.14
C TYR A 189 0.48 -3.03 15.94
N ASP A 190 0.60 -1.76 15.55
CA ASP A 190 1.53 -1.32 14.50
C ASP A 190 2.97 -1.64 14.88
N ALA A 191 3.39 -1.34 16.11
CA ALA A 191 4.73 -1.68 16.63
C ALA A 191 4.97 -3.21 16.69
N LEU A 192 3.94 -4.00 17.01
CA LEU A 192 4.00 -5.46 16.95
C LEU A 192 4.21 -5.96 15.52
N ASN A 193 3.45 -5.43 14.57
CA ASN A 193 3.57 -5.79 13.15
C ASN A 193 4.95 -5.43 12.60
N GLU A 194 5.47 -4.25 12.92
CA GLU A 194 6.84 -3.83 12.56
C GLU A 194 7.89 -4.80 13.11
N SER A 195 7.77 -5.22 14.38
CA SER A 195 8.67 -6.22 14.98
C SER A 195 8.58 -7.58 14.28
N VAL A 196 7.39 -8.00 13.85
CA VAL A 196 7.20 -9.26 13.09
C VAL A 196 7.82 -9.15 11.70
N GLU A 197 7.60 -8.05 10.99
CA GLU A 197 8.15 -7.79 9.66
C GLU A 197 9.68 -7.76 9.70
N GLU A 198 10.26 -7.06 10.68
CA GLU A 198 11.72 -7.03 10.92
C GLU A 198 12.28 -8.45 11.13
N ASN A 199 11.65 -9.24 12.00
CA ASN A 199 12.08 -10.59 12.32
C ASN A 199 11.97 -11.52 11.10
N VAL A 200 10.85 -11.51 10.38
CA VAL A 200 10.63 -12.36 9.20
C VAL A 200 11.63 -12.01 8.09
N THR A 201 11.83 -10.71 7.83
CA THR A 201 12.80 -10.22 6.84
C THR A 201 14.23 -10.58 7.25
N GLY A 202 14.56 -10.41 8.53
CA GLY A 202 15.86 -10.70 9.13
C GLY A 202 16.07 -12.16 9.56
N MET A 203 15.18 -13.10 9.24
CA MET A 203 15.19 -14.47 9.79
C MET A 203 16.53 -15.20 9.57
N ARG A 204 17.17 -14.97 8.43
CA ARG A 204 18.51 -15.56 8.17
C ARG A 204 19.56 -15.05 9.16
N VAL A 205 19.50 -13.77 9.53
CA VAL A 205 20.40 -13.16 10.52
C VAL A 205 20.09 -13.73 11.90
N VAL A 206 18.83 -13.79 12.30
CA VAL A 206 18.39 -14.37 13.58
C VAL A 206 18.91 -15.80 13.72
N LYS A 207 18.79 -16.61 12.65
CA LYS A 207 19.28 -17.98 12.61
C LYS A 207 20.80 -18.08 12.65
N SER A 208 21.52 -17.24 11.89
CA SER A 208 22.98 -17.28 11.83
C SER A 208 23.66 -16.87 13.13
N TYR A 209 23.00 -16.01 13.93
CA TYR A 209 23.48 -15.56 15.23
C TYR A 209 22.85 -16.30 16.42
N VAL A 210 22.00 -17.32 16.17
CA VAL A 210 21.32 -18.12 17.22
C VAL A 210 20.57 -17.21 18.22
N ARG A 211 19.79 -16.25 17.69
CA ARG A 211 19.10 -15.24 18.50
C ARG A 211 17.58 -15.45 18.58
N GLU A 212 17.11 -16.66 18.30
CA GLU A 212 15.67 -16.98 18.30
C GLU A 212 15.02 -16.72 19.66
N ASP A 213 15.69 -17.00 20.76
CA ASP A 213 15.09 -16.82 22.08
C ASP A 213 14.98 -15.34 22.46
N PHE A 214 15.93 -14.51 22.03
CA PHE A 214 15.83 -13.06 22.20
C PHE A 214 14.64 -12.50 21.41
N GLU A 215 14.45 -12.91 20.16
CA GLU A 215 13.34 -12.47 19.33
C GLU A 215 11.98 -12.97 19.85
N LYS A 216 11.92 -14.21 20.37
CA LYS A 216 10.71 -14.73 21.05
C LYS A 216 10.34 -13.88 22.27
N GLU A 217 11.30 -13.47 23.09
CA GLU A 217 11.05 -12.62 24.26
C GLU A 217 10.62 -11.21 23.87
N LYS A 218 11.27 -10.60 22.86
CA LYS A 218 10.89 -9.31 22.28
C LYS A 218 9.44 -9.34 21.78
N PHE A 219 9.08 -10.35 21.00
CA PHE A 219 7.73 -10.56 20.50
C PHE A 219 6.72 -10.81 21.63
N ALA A 220 7.05 -11.69 22.59
CA ALA A 220 6.18 -11.98 23.72
C ALA A 220 5.89 -10.74 24.58
N THR A 221 6.85 -9.84 24.71
CA THR A 221 6.67 -8.57 25.44
C THR A 221 5.72 -7.65 24.70
N ALA A 222 5.93 -7.44 23.39
CA ALA A 222 5.04 -6.62 22.55
C ALA A 222 3.61 -7.21 22.50
N ALA A 223 3.49 -8.53 22.34
CA ALA A 223 2.20 -9.21 22.34
C ALA A 223 1.46 -9.09 23.68
N ARG A 224 2.18 -9.16 24.81
CA ARG A 224 1.62 -8.97 26.15
C ARG A 224 1.09 -7.54 26.35
N ASP A 225 1.80 -6.55 25.83
CA ASP A 225 1.39 -5.14 25.92
C ASP A 225 0.10 -4.87 25.13
N VAL A 226 -0.02 -5.46 23.93
CA VAL A 226 -1.26 -5.42 23.14
C VAL A 226 -2.38 -6.13 23.91
N GLN A 227 -2.11 -7.35 24.44
CA GLN A 227 -3.08 -8.15 25.18
C GLN A 227 -3.63 -7.38 26.40
N MET A 228 -2.77 -6.70 27.16
CA MET A 228 -3.21 -5.97 28.36
C MET A 228 -4.19 -4.86 28.02
N ASP A 229 -3.88 -4.04 27.04
CA ASP A 229 -4.75 -2.92 26.66
C ASP A 229 -6.01 -3.42 25.94
N PHE A 230 -5.90 -4.44 25.08
CA PHE A 230 -7.06 -5.08 24.45
C PHE A 230 -8.00 -5.68 25.50
N THR A 231 -7.45 -6.40 26.48
CA THR A 231 -8.23 -6.95 27.60
C THR A 231 -8.94 -5.86 28.41
N ARG A 232 -8.32 -4.68 28.59
CA ARG A 232 -8.97 -3.54 29.28
C ARG A 232 -10.14 -2.99 28.45
N ALA A 233 -9.96 -2.85 27.14
CA ALA A 233 -11.03 -2.42 26.24
C ALA A 233 -12.21 -3.41 26.24
N GLU A 234 -11.91 -4.72 26.07
CA GLU A 234 -12.91 -5.78 26.05
C GLU A 234 -13.67 -5.92 27.40
N LYS A 235 -13.00 -5.76 28.54
CA LYS A 235 -13.66 -5.73 29.85
C LYS A 235 -14.70 -4.60 29.95
N LEU A 236 -14.43 -3.42 29.38
CA LEU A 236 -15.39 -2.33 29.35
C LEU A 236 -16.53 -2.64 28.37
N LEU A 237 -16.23 -3.18 27.21
CA LEU A 237 -17.24 -3.59 26.23
C LEU A 237 -18.10 -4.75 26.73
N ALA A 238 -17.54 -5.65 27.54
CA ALA A 238 -18.27 -6.76 28.13
C ALA A 238 -19.45 -6.31 29.01
N PHE A 239 -19.39 -5.09 29.60
CA PHE A 239 -20.52 -4.51 30.33
C PHE A 239 -21.71 -4.16 29.44
N ASN A 240 -21.53 -4.05 28.13
CA ASN A 240 -22.59 -3.72 27.19
C ASN A 240 -23.75 -4.73 27.25
N ASN A 241 -23.45 -6.02 27.18
CA ASN A 241 -24.45 -7.09 27.19
C ASN A 241 -25.23 -7.19 28.53
N PRO A 242 -24.59 -7.21 29.71
CA PRO A 242 -25.31 -7.20 30.99
C PRO A 242 -26.19 -5.95 31.17
N MET A 243 -25.66 -4.77 30.83
CA MET A 243 -26.42 -3.52 30.93
C MET A 243 -27.64 -3.54 30.03
N MET A 244 -27.47 -3.99 28.78
CA MET A 244 -28.57 -4.14 27.85
C MET A 244 -29.62 -5.13 28.36
N ASN A 245 -29.19 -6.33 28.83
CA ASN A 245 -30.10 -7.35 29.35
C ASN A 245 -30.88 -6.85 30.58
N ILE A 246 -30.24 -6.12 31.47
CA ILE A 246 -30.93 -5.51 32.62
C ILE A 246 -31.97 -4.49 32.15
N CYS A 247 -31.62 -3.61 31.23
CA CYS A 247 -32.57 -2.62 30.68
C CYS A 247 -33.73 -3.28 29.92
N VAL A 248 -33.44 -4.32 29.08
CA VAL A 248 -34.45 -5.05 28.31
C VAL A 248 -35.38 -5.79 29.24
N ASN A 249 -34.84 -6.68 30.08
CA ASN A 249 -35.65 -7.51 30.97
C ASN A 249 -36.34 -6.65 32.06
N GLY A 250 -35.68 -5.61 32.55
CA GLY A 250 -36.28 -4.64 33.47
C GLY A 250 -37.47 -3.92 32.83
N ALA A 251 -37.33 -3.44 31.57
CA ALA A 251 -38.41 -2.88 30.81
C ALA A 251 -39.57 -3.87 30.67
N PHE A 252 -39.27 -5.09 30.31
CA PHE A 252 -40.29 -6.13 30.11
C PHE A 252 -41.06 -6.44 31.40
N VAL A 253 -40.39 -6.60 32.52
CA VAL A 253 -41.04 -6.82 33.82
C VAL A 253 -41.97 -5.68 34.17
N VAL A 254 -41.54 -4.42 33.99
CA VAL A 254 -42.36 -3.25 34.28
C VAL A 254 -43.54 -3.14 33.31
N ILE A 255 -43.34 -3.38 32.02
CA ILE A 255 -44.40 -3.35 30.99
C ILE A 255 -45.43 -4.44 31.24
N ILE A 256 -45.00 -5.67 31.54
CA ILE A 256 -45.91 -6.78 31.85
C ILE A 256 -46.72 -6.45 33.11
N TYR A 257 -46.07 -5.94 34.17
CA TYR A 257 -46.75 -5.58 35.42
C TYR A 257 -47.80 -4.46 35.19
N LEU A 258 -47.38 -3.35 34.59
CA LEU A 258 -48.25 -2.21 34.35
C LEU A 258 -49.36 -2.54 33.35
N GLY A 259 -49.02 -3.24 32.26
CA GLY A 259 -49.95 -3.69 31.23
C GLY A 259 -50.98 -4.67 31.79
N SER A 260 -50.53 -5.71 32.50
CA SER A 260 -51.45 -6.67 33.12
C SER A 260 -52.36 -6.01 34.15
N LYS A 261 -51.83 -5.10 34.96
CA LYS A 261 -52.66 -4.30 35.91
C LYS A 261 -53.72 -3.49 35.18
N LEU A 262 -53.34 -2.81 34.07
CA LEU A 262 -54.28 -2.02 33.30
C LEU A 262 -55.34 -2.87 32.61
N ILE A 263 -54.96 -4.04 32.04
CA ILE A 263 -55.91 -4.99 31.43
C ILE A 263 -56.92 -5.47 32.45
N ILE A 264 -56.49 -5.86 33.65
CA ILE A 264 -57.38 -6.40 34.71
C ILE A 264 -58.32 -5.28 35.22
N THR A 265 -57.78 -4.06 35.50
CA THR A 265 -58.58 -2.99 36.04
C THR A 265 -59.57 -2.37 35.04
N SER A 266 -59.24 -2.36 33.75
CA SER A 266 -60.12 -1.86 32.69
C SER A 266 -60.98 -2.92 32.04
N GLN A 267 -60.83 -4.22 32.45
CA GLN A 267 -61.48 -5.36 31.79
C GLN A 267 -61.22 -5.41 30.27
N GLY A 268 -60.01 -4.97 29.84
CA GLY A 268 -59.59 -4.95 28.46
C GLY A 268 -60.13 -3.77 27.61
N THR A 269 -60.82 -2.79 28.19
CA THR A 269 -61.41 -1.68 27.42
C THR A 269 -60.42 -0.55 27.12
N LEU A 270 -59.40 -0.34 27.96
CA LEU A 270 -58.38 0.71 27.79
C LEU A 270 -57.05 0.14 27.24
N PHE A 271 -56.78 -1.13 27.47
CA PHE A 271 -55.56 -1.82 27.04
C PHE A 271 -55.82 -3.32 26.99
N ASP A 272 -55.48 -4.00 25.92
CA ASP A 272 -55.74 -5.41 25.72
C ASP A 272 -54.48 -6.26 25.58
N VAL A 273 -54.62 -7.57 25.40
CA VAL A 273 -53.50 -8.54 25.35
C VAL A 273 -52.69 -8.40 24.06
N GLY A 274 -53.36 -8.09 22.95
CA GLY A 274 -52.69 -7.83 21.67
C GLY A 274 -51.82 -6.59 21.72
N GLN A 275 -52.31 -5.53 22.34
CA GLN A 275 -51.55 -4.30 22.57
C GLN A 275 -50.37 -4.50 23.51
N LEU A 276 -50.49 -5.34 24.54
CA LEU A 276 -49.37 -5.72 25.40
C LEU A 276 -48.31 -6.46 24.63
N SER A 277 -48.71 -7.45 23.81
CA SER A 277 -47.81 -8.24 22.98
C SER A 277 -47.03 -7.40 21.95
N SER A 278 -47.73 -6.48 21.26
CA SER A 278 -47.10 -5.60 20.29
C SER A 278 -46.18 -4.57 20.95
N THR A 279 -46.56 -4.01 22.11
CA THR A 279 -45.73 -3.09 22.89
C THR A 279 -44.41 -3.77 23.32
N PHE A 280 -44.49 -5.04 23.70
CA PHE A 280 -43.31 -5.87 24.03
C PHE A 280 -42.40 -6.05 22.80
N THR A 281 -42.96 -6.39 21.65
CA THR A 281 -42.22 -6.59 20.40
C THR A 281 -41.53 -5.32 19.94
N TYR A 282 -42.22 -4.17 19.95
CA TYR A 282 -41.62 -2.87 19.64
C TYR A 282 -40.49 -2.52 20.61
N GLY A 283 -40.64 -2.82 21.89
CA GLY A 283 -39.60 -2.62 22.89
C GLY A 283 -38.33 -3.37 22.57
N PHE A 284 -38.46 -4.64 22.17
CA PHE A 284 -37.31 -5.44 21.73
C PHE A 284 -36.62 -4.81 20.51
N GLN A 285 -37.38 -4.38 19.51
CA GLN A 285 -36.85 -3.70 18.32
C GLN A 285 -36.11 -2.38 18.66
N ILE A 286 -36.66 -1.57 19.57
CA ILE A 286 -36.04 -0.33 20.06
C ILE A 286 -34.67 -0.64 20.67
N LEU A 287 -34.60 -1.60 21.57
CA LEU A 287 -33.36 -1.94 22.28
C LEU A 287 -32.31 -2.55 21.36
N MET A 288 -32.73 -3.39 20.42
CA MET A 288 -31.84 -3.95 19.39
C MET A 288 -31.30 -2.87 18.45
N SER A 289 -32.12 -1.86 18.10
CA SER A 289 -31.67 -0.75 17.26
C SER A 289 -30.60 0.11 17.94
N LEU A 290 -30.72 0.34 19.25
CA LEU A 290 -29.69 1.04 20.03
C LEU A 290 -28.37 0.28 20.08
N MET A 291 -28.42 -1.05 20.19
CA MET A 291 -27.23 -1.89 20.13
C MET A 291 -26.55 -1.82 18.76
N GLN A 292 -27.34 -1.87 17.68
CA GLN A 292 -26.81 -1.71 16.32
C GLN A 292 -26.14 -0.34 16.12
N LEU A 293 -26.71 0.74 16.63
CA LEU A 293 -26.12 2.09 16.59
C LEU A 293 -24.76 2.13 17.29
N SER A 294 -24.64 1.47 18.46
CA SER A 294 -23.36 1.36 19.17
C SER A 294 -22.30 0.63 18.35
N MET A 295 -22.66 -0.49 17.72
CA MET A 295 -21.75 -1.26 16.87
C MET A 295 -21.27 -0.46 15.65
N ILE A 296 -22.19 0.24 14.98
CA ILE A 296 -21.86 1.07 13.81
C ILE A 296 -20.86 2.16 14.19
N PHE A 297 -21.06 2.81 15.33
CA PHE A 297 -20.17 3.86 15.79
C PHE A 297 -18.73 3.37 15.93
N VAL A 298 -18.52 2.18 16.51
CA VAL A 298 -17.20 1.56 16.63
C VAL A 298 -16.59 1.29 15.26
N MET A 299 -17.37 0.67 14.34
CA MET A 299 -16.89 0.33 13.00
C MET A 299 -16.52 1.57 12.16
N VAL A 300 -17.35 2.62 12.22
CA VAL A 300 -17.05 3.88 11.53
C VAL A 300 -15.80 4.55 12.10
N THR A 301 -15.62 4.50 13.43
CA THR A 301 -14.41 5.05 14.08
C THR A 301 -13.15 4.30 13.65
N MET A 302 -13.21 2.97 13.48
CA MET A 302 -12.08 2.17 12.97
C MET A 302 -11.75 2.49 11.51
N ALA A 303 -12.77 2.75 10.70
CA ALA A 303 -12.58 3.09 9.29
C ALA A 303 -12.14 4.55 9.06
N ASP A 304 -12.31 5.44 10.04
CA ASP A 304 -11.95 6.86 9.92
C ASP A 304 -10.46 7.07 9.65
N GLU A 305 -9.60 6.33 10.34
CA GLU A 305 -8.15 6.36 10.12
C GLU A 305 -7.77 5.87 8.72
N SER A 306 -8.35 4.74 8.27
CA SER A 306 -8.14 4.24 6.92
C SER A 306 -8.62 5.24 5.85
N ALA A 307 -9.75 5.89 6.10
CA ALA A 307 -10.30 6.93 5.22
C ALA A 307 -9.37 8.17 5.16
N HIS A 308 -8.74 8.50 6.28
CA HIS A 308 -7.79 9.63 6.37
C HIS A 308 -6.54 9.35 5.54
N ARG A 309 -5.93 8.17 5.71
CA ARG A 309 -4.76 7.74 4.94
C ARG A 309 -5.02 7.70 3.43
N ILE A 310 -6.18 7.22 3.01
CA ILE A 310 -6.57 7.23 1.58
C ILE A 310 -6.74 8.67 1.08
N ALA A 311 -7.44 9.52 1.84
CA ALA A 311 -7.68 10.91 1.45
C ALA A 311 -6.40 11.72 1.35
N GLU A 312 -5.40 11.44 2.19
CA GLU A 312 -4.08 12.03 2.16
C GLU A 312 -3.39 11.78 0.82
N VAL A 313 -3.35 10.52 0.35
CA VAL A 313 -2.77 10.16 -0.95
C VAL A 313 -3.53 10.79 -2.11
N LEU A 314 -4.87 10.77 -2.08
CA LEU A 314 -5.69 11.38 -3.13
C LEU A 314 -5.53 12.91 -3.20
N ALA A 315 -5.24 13.56 -2.07
CA ALA A 315 -5.02 15.01 -1.98
C ALA A 315 -3.56 15.41 -2.26
N ALA A 316 -2.61 14.48 -2.16
CA ALA A 316 -1.19 14.78 -2.42
C ALA A 316 -0.99 15.19 -3.88
N GLU A 317 -0.29 16.29 -4.10
CA GLU A 317 0.06 16.73 -5.44
C GLU A 317 1.45 16.19 -5.83
N PRO A 318 1.66 15.79 -7.10
CA PRO A 318 2.98 15.46 -7.60
C PRO A 318 3.93 16.66 -7.39
N THR A 319 5.10 16.42 -6.82
CA THR A 319 6.09 17.48 -6.64
C THR A 319 6.76 17.89 -7.94
N ILE A 320 6.69 17.02 -8.96
CA ILE A 320 7.21 17.23 -10.31
C ILE A 320 6.05 17.07 -11.28
N ALA A 321 5.86 18.05 -12.14
CA ALA A 321 4.85 18.07 -13.20
C ALA A 321 5.44 18.72 -14.46
N ASP A 322 4.79 18.47 -15.59
CA ASP A 322 5.15 19.11 -16.85
C ASP A 322 4.82 20.60 -16.80
N PRO A 323 5.66 21.45 -17.42
CA PRO A 323 5.36 22.87 -17.58
C PRO A 323 4.19 23.08 -18.56
N ALA A 324 3.63 24.29 -18.57
CA ALA A 324 2.47 24.61 -19.43
C ALA A 324 2.80 24.51 -20.93
N GLU A 325 4.04 24.80 -21.33
CA GLU A 325 4.55 24.68 -22.70
C GLU A 325 5.83 23.84 -22.69
N PRO A 326 5.74 22.50 -22.64
CA PRO A 326 6.89 21.63 -22.50
C PRO A 326 7.69 21.52 -23.79
N VAL A 327 9.01 21.43 -23.68
CA VAL A 327 9.90 21.06 -24.77
C VAL A 327 9.79 19.55 -25.01
N LEU A 328 9.45 19.15 -26.23
CA LEU A 328 9.17 17.76 -26.58
C LEU A 328 10.37 17.01 -27.19
N GLU A 329 11.46 17.69 -27.48
CA GLU A 329 12.63 17.10 -28.13
C GLU A 329 13.91 17.49 -27.41
N VAL A 330 14.71 16.50 -27.05
CA VAL A 330 16.06 16.70 -26.52
C VAL A 330 17.01 16.84 -27.69
N ALA A 331 17.74 17.95 -27.80
CA ALA A 331 18.59 18.26 -28.94
C ALA A 331 19.76 17.27 -29.06
N ASP A 332 20.54 17.11 -27.99
CA ASP A 332 21.72 16.22 -27.92
C ASP A 332 21.93 15.67 -26.49
N GLY A 333 23.03 14.98 -26.27
CA GLY A 333 23.37 14.37 -24.98
C GLY A 333 24.28 15.23 -24.10
N SER A 334 24.38 16.54 -24.33
CA SER A 334 25.14 17.44 -23.44
C SER A 334 24.43 17.64 -22.11
N ILE A 335 25.21 17.81 -21.05
CA ILE A 335 24.67 17.98 -19.68
C ILE A 335 25.43 19.10 -18.99
N ASP A 336 24.69 20.07 -18.43
CA ASP A 336 25.23 21.17 -17.66
C ASP A 336 24.60 21.21 -16.26
N PHE A 337 25.43 21.23 -15.25
CA PHE A 337 25.06 21.57 -13.88
C PHE A 337 25.58 22.98 -13.59
N ASP A 338 24.68 23.92 -13.36
CA ASP A 338 24.95 25.30 -13.13
C ASP A 338 24.72 25.66 -11.65
N HIS A 339 25.78 25.61 -10.83
CA HIS A 339 25.76 25.85 -9.39
C HIS A 339 24.66 25.09 -8.64
N VAL A 340 24.56 23.78 -8.88
CA VAL A 340 23.47 22.93 -8.39
C VAL A 340 23.68 22.53 -6.94
N SER A 341 22.68 22.85 -6.09
CA SER A 341 22.57 22.31 -4.74
C SER A 341 21.25 21.54 -4.58
N PHE A 342 21.28 20.46 -3.78
CA PHE A 342 20.11 19.60 -3.60
C PHE A 342 19.96 19.07 -2.17
N LYS A 343 18.70 19.00 -1.71
CA LYS A 343 18.27 18.36 -0.45
C LYS A 343 17.07 17.46 -0.69
N TYR A 344 17.09 16.24 -0.15
CA TYR A 344 15.95 15.32 -0.21
C TYR A 344 14.73 15.78 0.60
N SER A 345 14.94 16.60 1.62
CA SER A 345 13.87 17.18 2.43
C SER A 345 14.16 18.65 2.71
N LYS A 346 13.12 19.49 2.67
CA LYS A 346 13.20 20.91 3.05
C LYS A 346 13.70 21.12 4.49
N HIS A 347 13.53 20.12 5.35
CA HIS A 347 13.96 20.15 6.76
C HIS A 347 15.36 19.55 6.96
N ALA A 348 16.00 19.00 5.92
CA ALA A 348 17.34 18.44 6.03
C ALA A 348 18.36 19.53 6.38
N LYS A 349 19.15 19.31 7.42
CA LYS A 349 20.20 20.23 7.88
C LYS A 349 21.40 20.26 6.93
N ARG A 350 21.66 19.16 6.21
CA ARG A 350 22.80 18.98 5.30
C ARG A 350 22.31 18.88 3.87
N GLN A 351 23.02 19.51 2.96
CA GLN A 351 22.84 19.32 1.51
C GLN A 351 23.35 17.94 1.11
N ALA A 352 22.66 17.29 0.18
CA ALA A 352 23.13 16.06 -0.45
C ALA A 352 24.11 16.36 -1.57
N LEU A 353 23.82 17.41 -2.37
CA LEU A 353 24.75 18.04 -3.30
C LEU A 353 24.93 19.50 -2.93
N ASP A 354 26.13 20.02 -3.06
CA ASP A 354 26.52 21.35 -2.62
C ASP A 354 27.41 22.02 -3.66
N ASP A 355 26.84 23.02 -4.37
CA ASP A 355 27.50 23.85 -5.38
C ASP A 355 28.21 23.03 -6.47
N ILE A 356 27.46 22.21 -7.19
CA ILE A 356 27.96 21.40 -8.32
C ILE A 356 27.95 22.27 -9.57
N ASP A 357 29.14 22.50 -10.14
CA ASP A 357 29.37 23.15 -11.43
C ASP A 357 30.09 22.16 -12.36
N LEU A 358 29.42 21.66 -13.42
CA LEU A 358 29.91 20.59 -14.27
C LEU A 358 29.32 20.70 -15.68
N HIS A 359 30.22 20.67 -16.68
CA HIS A 359 29.83 20.57 -18.08
C HIS A 359 30.29 19.26 -18.69
N ILE A 360 29.38 18.55 -19.37
CA ILE A 360 29.62 17.30 -20.08
C ILE A 360 29.20 17.46 -21.53
N THR A 361 30.11 17.16 -22.45
CA THR A 361 29.82 17.26 -23.89
C THR A 361 29.07 16.04 -24.40
N SER A 362 28.26 16.24 -25.46
CA SER A 362 27.51 15.12 -26.07
C SER A 362 28.45 14.02 -26.59
N GLY A 363 28.15 12.77 -26.25
CA GLY A 363 28.92 11.60 -26.64
C GLY A 363 30.10 11.25 -25.71
N GLU A 364 30.38 12.08 -24.69
CA GLU A 364 31.46 11.87 -23.74
C GLU A 364 31.15 10.71 -22.77
N THR A 365 32.17 9.95 -22.39
CA THR A 365 32.07 8.92 -21.35
C THR A 365 32.65 9.43 -20.05
N ILE A 366 31.82 9.55 -19.02
CA ILE A 366 32.18 10.08 -17.70
C ILE A 366 32.18 8.95 -16.69
N GLY A 367 33.31 8.75 -16.00
CA GLY A 367 33.40 7.92 -14.81
C GLY A 367 33.07 8.72 -13.56
N ILE A 368 32.32 8.16 -12.61
CA ILE A 368 32.01 8.82 -11.33
C ILE A 368 32.43 7.91 -10.19
N ILE A 369 33.36 8.38 -9.36
CA ILE A 369 33.91 7.64 -8.22
C ILE A 369 33.77 8.47 -6.94
N GLY A 370 33.78 7.79 -5.80
CA GLY A 370 33.77 8.40 -4.46
C GLY A 370 33.29 7.41 -3.41
N GLY A 371 33.50 7.73 -2.17
CA GLY A 371 33.10 6.91 -1.03
C GLY A 371 31.59 6.67 -0.95
N THR A 372 31.20 5.73 -0.11
CA THR A 372 29.76 5.53 0.19
C THR A 372 29.17 6.78 0.81
N GLY A 373 28.03 7.24 0.31
CA GLY A 373 27.40 8.47 0.79
C GLY A 373 27.96 9.77 0.20
N SER A 374 28.81 9.72 -0.82
CA SER A 374 29.34 10.91 -1.53
C SER A 374 28.35 11.54 -2.52
N ALA A 375 27.11 11.05 -2.60
CA ALA A 375 26.00 11.55 -3.41
C ALA A 375 26.11 11.30 -4.94
N LYS A 376 26.85 10.30 -5.38
CA LYS A 376 26.97 9.92 -6.82
C LYS A 376 25.63 9.66 -7.49
N SER A 377 24.79 8.77 -6.89
CA SER A 377 23.46 8.46 -7.40
C SER A 377 22.55 9.68 -7.37
N THR A 378 22.69 10.58 -6.38
CA THR A 378 21.93 11.82 -6.30
C THR A 378 22.22 12.73 -7.50
N LEU A 379 23.50 12.86 -7.89
CA LEU A 379 23.91 13.65 -9.03
C LEU A 379 23.20 13.20 -10.32
N VAL A 380 23.23 11.91 -10.62
CA VAL A 380 22.64 11.38 -11.87
C VAL A 380 21.12 11.35 -11.85
N ASN A 381 20.50 11.25 -10.67
CA ASN A 381 19.02 11.29 -10.55
C ASN A 381 18.44 12.64 -10.97
N LEU A 382 19.20 13.74 -10.86
CA LEU A 382 18.77 15.07 -11.30
C LEU A 382 18.73 15.20 -12.82
N ILE A 383 19.57 14.47 -13.56
CA ILE A 383 19.62 14.49 -15.04
C ILE A 383 18.30 13.97 -15.63
N ALA A 384 17.77 12.87 -15.09
CA ALA A 384 16.48 12.30 -15.51
C ALA A 384 15.27 13.00 -14.84
N ARG A 385 15.51 14.10 -14.11
CA ARG A 385 14.49 14.82 -13.35
C ARG A 385 13.66 13.87 -12.47
N LEU A 386 14.33 12.97 -11.72
CA LEU A 386 13.67 12.15 -10.70
C LEU A 386 13.41 13.00 -9.44
N TYR A 387 14.20 14.05 -9.25
CA TYR A 387 14.05 15.11 -8.25
C TYR A 387 14.38 16.46 -8.92
N ASP A 388 13.78 17.54 -8.46
CA ASP A 388 14.14 18.90 -8.85
C ASP A 388 15.25 19.45 -7.94
N THR A 389 16.12 20.31 -8.48
CA THR A 389 17.19 20.97 -7.73
C THR A 389 16.62 21.91 -6.66
N THR A 390 17.33 22.07 -5.55
CA THR A 390 16.97 23.08 -4.52
C THR A 390 17.46 24.46 -4.94
N GLU A 391 18.66 24.54 -5.52
CA GLU A 391 19.28 25.75 -6.05
C GLU A 391 20.00 25.39 -7.35
N GLY A 392 20.17 26.34 -8.25
CA GLY A 392 20.81 26.15 -9.54
C GLY A 392 19.91 25.49 -10.58
N ALA A 393 20.51 25.03 -11.68
CA ALA A 393 19.81 24.41 -12.79
C ALA A 393 20.60 23.24 -13.40
N VAL A 394 19.89 22.18 -13.78
CA VAL A 394 20.44 21.10 -14.63
C VAL A 394 19.89 21.29 -16.03
N ARG A 395 20.76 21.32 -17.04
CA ARG A 395 20.35 21.39 -18.44
C ARG A 395 20.78 20.14 -19.18
N VAL A 396 19.95 19.70 -20.08
CA VAL A 396 20.20 18.59 -21.02
C VAL A 396 19.96 19.11 -22.42
N GLY A 397 20.92 18.93 -23.34
CA GLY A 397 20.81 19.50 -24.68
C GLY A 397 20.62 21.03 -24.67
N GLY A 398 21.19 21.73 -23.67
CA GLY A 398 21.12 23.17 -23.49
C GLY A 398 19.82 23.71 -22.86
N VAL A 399 18.80 22.85 -22.62
CA VAL A 399 17.50 23.22 -22.04
C VAL A 399 17.40 22.73 -20.60
N ASP A 400 16.84 23.54 -19.71
CA ASP A 400 16.62 23.16 -18.30
C ASP A 400 15.70 21.92 -18.24
N VAL A 401 16.06 20.93 -17.41
CA VAL A 401 15.26 19.70 -17.27
C VAL A 401 13.83 19.97 -16.80
N ARG A 402 13.57 21.14 -16.18
CA ARG A 402 12.25 21.57 -15.71
C ARG A 402 11.32 22.02 -16.84
N ASP A 403 11.90 22.40 -17.99
CA ASP A 403 11.16 22.91 -19.16
C ASP A 403 10.77 21.80 -20.14
N TYR A 404 11.27 20.57 -19.95
CA TYR A 404 10.92 19.42 -20.75
C TYR A 404 9.58 18.77 -20.32
N ASP A 405 8.90 18.15 -21.31
CA ASP A 405 7.99 17.05 -21.07
C ASP A 405 8.75 15.90 -20.43
N LEU A 406 8.22 15.34 -19.34
CA LEU A 406 8.89 14.28 -18.57
C LEU A 406 9.10 13.00 -19.36
N ASP A 407 8.13 12.64 -20.19
CA ASP A 407 8.22 11.45 -21.02
C ASP A 407 9.26 11.65 -22.13
N ALA A 408 9.28 12.83 -22.77
CA ALA A 408 10.27 13.17 -23.79
C ALA A 408 11.70 13.14 -23.21
N LEU A 409 11.93 13.75 -22.07
CA LEU A 409 13.24 13.73 -21.40
C LEU A 409 13.64 12.31 -21.02
N ARG A 410 12.79 11.60 -20.32
CA ARG A 410 13.06 10.25 -19.81
C ARG A 410 13.13 9.20 -20.92
N HIS A 411 12.61 9.47 -22.13
CA HIS A 411 12.86 8.64 -23.30
C HIS A 411 14.29 8.75 -23.80
N GLN A 412 14.93 9.89 -23.64
CA GLN A 412 16.30 10.14 -24.11
C GLN A 412 17.36 9.94 -23.02
N VAL A 413 16.96 9.82 -21.75
CA VAL A 413 17.84 9.52 -20.60
C VAL A 413 17.51 8.13 -20.05
N ALA A 414 18.24 7.11 -20.49
CA ALA A 414 18.06 5.77 -19.92
C ALA A 414 18.96 5.59 -18.69
N MET A 415 18.38 4.98 -17.66
CA MET A 415 19.08 4.75 -16.39
C MET A 415 18.98 3.28 -15.97
N VAL A 416 20.12 2.69 -15.64
CA VAL A 416 20.21 1.42 -14.93
C VAL A 416 20.51 1.74 -13.47
N LEU A 417 19.51 1.54 -12.62
CA LEU A 417 19.58 1.87 -11.19
C LEU A 417 20.43 0.85 -10.42
N GLN A 418 21.00 1.26 -9.31
CA GLN A 418 21.76 0.42 -8.39
C GLN A 418 20.96 -0.82 -7.95
N LYS A 419 19.66 -0.63 -7.62
CA LYS A 419 18.75 -1.72 -7.29
C LYS A 419 18.04 -2.21 -8.54
N ASN A 420 18.57 -3.27 -9.14
CA ASN A 420 18.01 -3.87 -10.35
C ASN A 420 16.72 -4.63 -10.07
N VAL A 421 15.63 -4.23 -10.72
CA VAL A 421 14.30 -4.84 -10.58
C VAL A 421 13.82 -5.39 -11.91
N LEU A 422 13.41 -6.66 -11.91
CA LEU A 422 12.71 -7.31 -13.01
C LEU A 422 11.26 -7.56 -12.60
N PHE A 423 10.36 -7.47 -13.57
CA PHE A 423 8.94 -7.73 -13.38
C PHE A 423 8.61 -9.19 -13.71
N SER A 424 7.50 -9.68 -13.15
CA SER A 424 6.97 -10.99 -13.52
C SER A 424 6.57 -10.97 -15.00
N GLY A 425 7.07 -11.94 -15.76
CA GLY A 425 6.88 -12.03 -17.20
C GLY A 425 8.04 -12.75 -17.86
N THR A 426 8.05 -12.83 -19.18
CA THR A 426 9.17 -13.43 -19.92
C THR A 426 10.41 -12.52 -19.92
N ILE A 427 11.57 -13.05 -20.25
CA ILE A 427 12.78 -12.25 -20.46
C ILE A 427 12.53 -11.23 -21.59
N ALA A 428 11.95 -11.64 -22.71
CA ALA A 428 11.63 -10.74 -23.83
C ALA A 428 10.71 -9.59 -23.40
N GLU A 429 9.64 -9.87 -22.63
CA GLU A 429 8.77 -8.83 -22.08
C GLU A 429 9.51 -7.88 -21.16
N ASN A 430 10.40 -8.38 -20.31
CA ASN A 430 11.24 -7.54 -19.46
C ASN A 430 12.19 -6.64 -20.24
N LEU A 431 12.76 -7.10 -21.35
CA LEU A 431 13.61 -6.27 -22.21
C LEU A 431 12.80 -5.22 -22.96
N ARG A 432 11.60 -5.57 -23.46
CA ARG A 432 10.69 -4.64 -24.13
C ARG A 432 10.13 -3.51 -23.25
N TRP A 433 10.41 -3.50 -21.97
CA TRP A 433 10.21 -2.27 -21.17
C TRP A 433 11.09 -1.11 -21.64
N GLY A 434 12.20 -1.38 -22.31
CA GLY A 434 13.02 -0.35 -22.96
C GLY A 434 12.33 0.24 -24.20
N ASP A 435 11.81 -0.62 -25.07
CA ASP A 435 10.98 -0.27 -26.24
C ASP A 435 9.92 -1.37 -26.47
N PRO A 436 8.62 -1.05 -26.23
CA PRO A 436 7.53 -2.01 -26.43
C PRO A 436 7.38 -2.51 -27.86
N ASN A 437 7.88 -1.77 -28.86
CA ASN A 437 7.76 -2.09 -30.28
C ASN A 437 9.00 -2.80 -30.83
N ALA A 438 10.01 -3.07 -30.00
CA ALA A 438 11.24 -3.71 -30.43
C ALA A 438 11.00 -5.10 -31.02
N THR A 439 11.62 -5.38 -32.15
CA THR A 439 11.61 -6.69 -32.81
C THR A 439 12.40 -7.73 -31.97
N ASP A 440 12.21 -9.01 -32.27
CA ASP A 440 12.95 -10.07 -31.62
C ASP A 440 14.46 -9.98 -31.91
N GLU A 441 14.83 -9.50 -33.10
CA GLU A 441 16.21 -9.27 -33.50
C GLU A 441 16.85 -8.16 -32.65
N GLU A 442 16.16 -7.02 -32.46
CA GLU A 442 16.65 -5.92 -31.61
C GLU A 442 16.77 -6.34 -30.15
N VAL A 443 15.81 -7.13 -29.65
CA VAL A 443 15.88 -7.72 -28.30
C VAL A 443 17.12 -8.61 -28.14
N ARG A 444 17.42 -9.45 -29.13
CA ARG A 444 18.62 -10.32 -29.12
C ARG A 444 19.90 -9.51 -29.22
N GLU A 445 19.94 -8.49 -30.08
CA GLU A 445 21.09 -7.60 -30.24
C GLU A 445 21.40 -6.88 -28.92
N ALA A 446 20.39 -6.30 -28.27
CA ALA A 446 20.56 -5.64 -26.98
C ALA A 446 21.02 -6.61 -25.88
N ALA A 447 20.49 -7.84 -25.86
CA ALA A 447 20.92 -8.90 -24.95
C ALA A 447 22.37 -9.32 -25.20
N HIS A 448 22.79 -9.44 -26.46
CA HIS A 448 24.18 -9.76 -26.84
C HIS A 448 25.14 -8.68 -26.37
N LEU A 449 24.83 -7.41 -26.61
CA LEU A 449 25.66 -6.28 -26.16
C LEU A 449 25.82 -6.21 -24.64
N ALA A 450 24.78 -6.63 -23.89
CA ALA A 450 24.83 -6.76 -22.43
C ALA A 450 25.39 -8.11 -21.96
N CYS A 451 25.90 -8.97 -22.87
CA CYS A 451 26.34 -10.35 -22.61
C CYS A 451 25.25 -11.19 -21.90
N ALA A 452 23.97 -10.86 -22.08
CA ALA A 452 22.87 -11.60 -21.48
C ALA A 452 22.51 -12.86 -22.25
N ASP A 453 22.76 -12.91 -23.57
CA ASP A 453 22.61 -14.07 -24.43
C ASP A 453 23.38 -15.28 -23.93
N GLU A 454 24.59 -15.10 -23.36
CA GLU A 454 25.46 -16.17 -22.83
C GLU A 454 24.71 -17.09 -21.84
N PHE A 455 23.75 -16.56 -21.07
CA PHE A 455 22.96 -17.38 -20.15
C PHE A 455 21.51 -17.56 -20.59
N VAL A 456 20.93 -16.62 -21.36
CA VAL A 456 19.55 -16.74 -21.86
C VAL A 456 19.41 -17.92 -22.80
N ASP A 457 20.37 -18.13 -23.68
CA ASP A 457 20.40 -19.27 -24.61
C ASP A 457 20.58 -20.61 -23.89
N GLY A 458 21.12 -20.61 -22.67
CA GLY A 458 21.21 -21.78 -21.80
C GLY A 458 19.89 -22.14 -21.10
N PHE A 459 18.90 -21.30 -21.10
CA PHE A 459 17.60 -21.61 -20.52
C PHE A 459 16.74 -22.47 -21.46
N PRO A 460 15.95 -23.43 -20.95
CA PRO A 460 15.14 -24.33 -21.78
C PRO A 460 14.14 -23.62 -22.73
N LYS A 461 13.73 -22.40 -22.37
CA LYS A 461 12.79 -21.57 -23.17
C LYS A 461 13.45 -20.31 -23.74
N GLY A 462 14.77 -20.13 -23.59
CA GLY A 462 15.47 -18.94 -24.07
C GLY A 462 14.82 -17.66 -23.57
N TYR A 463 14.50 -16.75 -24.49
CA TYR A 463 13.85 -15.46 -24.18
C TYR A 463 12.41 -15.56 -23.67
N ASP A 464 11.72 -16.70 -23.85
CA ASP A 464 10.40 -16.99 -23.30
C ASP A 464 10.47 -17.55 -21.87
N THR A 465 11.65 -17.61 -21.28
CA THR A 465 11.83 -18.01 -19.89
C THR A 465 11.15 -17.01 -18.95
N TRP A 466 10.32 -17.54 -18.05
CA TRP A 466 9.57 -16.73 -17.10
C TRP A 466 10.46 -16.22 -15.97
N ILE A 467 10.40 -14.94 -15.72
CA ILE A 467 11.03 -14.25 -14.59
C ILE A 467 9.98 -14.09 -13.49
N GLU A 468 10.33 -14.52 -12.28
CA GLU A 468 9.48 -14.31 -11.10
C GLU A 468 9.58 -12.88 -10.57
N GLN A 469 8.63 -12.49 -9.71
CA GLN A 469 8.57 -11.17 -9.13
C GLN A 469 9.91 -10.75 -8.51
N GLY A 470 10.44 -9.59 -8.92
CA GLY A 470 11.74 -9.09 -8.48
C GLY A 470 12.93 -9.89 -9.01
N GLY A 471 12.72 -10.84 -9.93
CA GLY A 471 13.77 -11.67 -10.51
C GLY A 471 14.37 -12.67 -9.50
N SER A 472 13.57 -13.26 -8.60
CA SER A 472 14.06 -14.17 -7.56
C SER A 472 14.70 -15.44 -8.11
N ASN A 473 14.38 -15.83 -9.33
CA ASN A 473 14.87 -17.03 -10.04
C ASN A 473 16.09 -16.77 -10.93
N VAL A 474 16.70 -15.58 -10.89
CA VAL A 474 17.92 -15.24 -11.63
C VAL A 474 18.97 -14.65 -10.70
N SER A 475 20.25 -14.83 -11.01
CA SER A 475 21.37 -14.32 -10.20
C SER A 475 21.47 -12.78 -10.28
N GLY A 476 22.20 -12.16 -9.34
CA GLY A 476 22.42 -10.71 -9.33
C GLY A 476 23.05 -10.19 -10.62
N GLY A 477 24.10 -10.87 -11.12
CA GLY A 477 24.75 -10.50 -12.38
C GLY A 477 23.88 -10.72 -13.61
N GLN A 478 23.00 -11.74 -13.61
CA GLN A 478 22.01 -11.93 -14.67
C GLN A 478 20.98 -10.81 -14.67
N LYS A 479 20.47 -10.40 -13.48
CA LYS A 479 19.57 -9.23 -13.37
C LYS A 479 20.20 -7.96 -13.91
N GLN A 480 21.45 -7.70 -13.54
CA GLN A 480 22.17 -6.51 -14.02
C GLN A 480 22.29 -6.50 -15.53
N ARG A 481 22.72 -7.61 -16.15
CA ARG A 481 22.85 -7.73 -17.60
C ARG A 481 21.51 -7.55 -18.31
N LEU A 482 20.41 -8.11 -17.80
CA LEU A 482 19.06 -7.87 -18.34
C LEU A 482 18.61 -6.41 -18.21
N CYS A 483 18.91 -5.74 -17.11
CA CYS A 483 18.59 -4.32 -16.94
C CYS A 483 19.42 -3.42 -17.86
N ILE A 484 20.69 -3.77 -18.12
CA ILE A 484 21.54 -3.09 -19.11
C ILE A 484 20.95 -3.28 -20.52
N ALA A 485 20.61 -4.52 -20.92
CA ALA A 485 19.98 -4.81 -22.21
C ALA A 485 18.66 -4.02 -22.40
N ARG A 486 17.82 -3.92 -21.37
CA ARG A 486 16.62 -3.07 -21.35
C ARG A 486 16.93 -1.60 -21.65
N ALA A 487 17.98 -1.05 -21.03
CA ALA A 487 18.38 0.34 -21.23
C ALA A 487 18.97 0.57 -22.64
N LEU A 488 19.70 -0.39 -23.18
CA LEU A 488 20.26 -0.35 -24.53
C LEU A 488 19.20 -0.35 -25.62
N LEU A 489 18.13 -1.14 -25.42
CA LEU A 489 17.02 -1.24 -26.38
C LEU A 489 16.34 0.12 -26.61
N ARG A 490 16.46 1.04 -25.65
CA ARG A 490 15.89 2.40 -25.74
C ARG A 490 16.67 3.33 -26.68
N ARG A 491 17.93 3.01 -27.02
CA ARG A 491 18.82 3.83 -27.85
C ARG A 491 18.87 5.31 -27.39
N PRO A 492 19.18 5.59 -26.13
CA PRO A 492 19.08 6.90 -25.52
C PRO A 492 20.21 7.85 -25.99
N LYS A 493 20.01 9.18 -25.84
CA LYS A 493 21.08 10.18 -25.99
C LYS A 493 21.99 10.23 -24.77
N ILE A 494 21.48 9.87 -23.59
CA ILE A 494 22.23 9.78 -22.34
C ILE A 494 21.98 8.42 -21.69
N LEU A 495 23.03 7.66 -21.38
CA LEU A 495 22.97 6.37 -20.68
C LEU A 495 23.64 6.51 -19.32
N ILE A 496 22.91 6.26 -18.25
CA ILE A 496 23.41 6.29 -16.88
C ILE A 496 23.45 4.86 -16.33
N LEU A 497 24.63 4.45 -15.87
CA LEU A 497 24.89 3.16 -15.25
C LEU A 497 25.27 3.39 -13.78
N ASP A 498 24.31 3.24 -12.86
CA ASP A 498 24.54 3.44 -11.42
C ASP A 498 24.88 2.11 -10.74
N ASP A 499 26.19 1.88 -10.53
CA ASP A 499 26.75 0.65 -9.91
C ASP A 499 26.22 -0.66 -10.55
N SER A 500 25.91 -0.58 -11.85
CA SER A 500 25.12 -1.59 -12.57
C SER A 500 25.94 -2.80 -13.03
N THR A 501 27.25 -2.81 -12.80
CA THR A 501 28.14 -3.93 -13.13
C THR A 501 28.85 -4.53 -11.90
N SER A 502 28.46 -4.11 -10.69
CA SER A 502 29.13 -4.55 -9.44
C SER A 502 29.02 -6.06 -9.16
N ALA A 503 27.97 -6.71 -9.62
CA ALA A 503 27.77 -8.16 -9.52
C ALA A 503 28.19 -8.93 -10.78
N VAL A 504 28.78 -8.25 -11.76
CA VAL A 504 29.33 -8.84 -12.99
C VAL A 504 30.85 -9.00 -12.82
N ASP A 505 31.39 -10.06 -13.37
CA ASP A 505 32.85 -10.29 -13.37
C ASP A 505 33.58 -9.26 -14.26
N THR A 506 34.84 -9.00 -13.95
CA THR A 506 35.64 -7.96 -14.60
C THR A 506 35.77 -8.14 -16.11
N LYS A 507 35.83 -9.39 -16.59
CA LYS A 507 35.95 -9.70 -18.02
C LYS A 507 34.66 -9.39 -18.77
N THR A 508 33.53 -9.75 -18.21
CA THR A 508 32.20 -9.45 -18.77
C THR A 508 31.90 -7.94 -18.70
N ASP A 509 32.26 -7.24 -17.60
CA ASP A 509 32.16 -5.78 -17.52
C ASP A 509 32.95 -5.07 -18.62
N ALA A 510 34.19 -5.49 -18.88
CA ALA A 510 35.00 -4.96 -19.97
C ALA A 510 34.35 -5.19 -21.37
N LYS A 511 33.79 -6.39 -21.62
CA LYS A 511 33.05 -6.67 -22.86
C LYS A 511 31.81 -5.76 -23.02
N ILE A 512 31.03 -5.59 -21.96
CA ILE A 512 29.87 -4.71 -21.98
C ILE A 512 30.28 -3.27 -22.31
N ARG A 513 31.34 -2.73 -21.68
CA ARG A 513 31.84 -1.38 -21.95
C ARG A 513 32.34 -1.22 -23.39
N ALA A 514 33.06 -2.19 -23.92
CA ALA A 514 33.49 -2.20 -25.32
C ALA A 514 32.30 -2.26 -26.28
N GLY A 515 31.29 -3.08 -25.99
CA GLY A 515 30.03 -3.12 -26.72
C GLY A 515 29.28 -1.79 -26.72
N LEU A 516 29.19 -1.13 -25.54
CA LEU A 516 28.57 0.20 -25.40
C LEU A 516 29.28 1.29 -26.21
N ALA A 517 30.61 1.26 -26.25
CA ALA A 517 31.38 2.25 -27.02
C ALA A 517 31.16 2.09 -28.53
N SER A 518 31.04 0.85 -29.04
CA SER A 518 30.83 0.60 -30.45
C SER A 518 29.37 0.79 -30.92
N TYR A 519 28.40 0.38 -30.11
CA TYR A 519 26.98 0.41 -30.46
C TYR A 519 26.35 1.80 -30.27
N LEU A 520 26.78 2.55 -29.26
CA LEU A 520 26.28 3.88 -28.92
C LEU A 520 27.40 4.93 -28.94
N PRO A 521 28.07 5.19 -30.08
CA PRO A 521 29.23 6.08 -30.14
C PRO A 521 28.86 7.54 -29.80
N ASN A 522 27.65 7.99 -30.13
CA ASN A 522 27.19 9.36 -29.93
C ASN A 522 26.40 9.57 -28.64
N THR A 523 26.21 8.50 -27.84
CA THR A 523 25.50 8.58 -26.55
C THR A 523 26.44 9.01 -25.46
N THR A 524 26.05 9.99 -24.66
CA THR A 524 26.76 10.38 -23.44
C THR A 524 26.57 9.29 -22.38
N LYS A 525 27.68 8.80 -21.81
CA LYS A 525 27.66 7.69 -20.85
C LYS A 525 28.17 8.16 -19.49
N LEU A 526 27.35 7.99 -18.45
CA LEU A 526 27.75 8.24 -17.06
C LEU A 526 27.83 6.90 -16.34
N ILE A 527 29.02 6.52 -15.91
CA ILE A 527 29.29 5.23 -15.26
C ILE A 527 29.68 5.52 -13.80
N ILE A 528 28.74 5.25 -12.88
CA ILE A 528 29.06 5.23 -11.45
C ILE A 528 29.58 3.84 -11.13
N ALA A 529 30.78 3.76 -10.60
CA ALA A 529 31.37 2.48 -10.21
C ALA A 529 32.09 2.59 -8.86
N GLN A 530 32.16 1.46 -8.19
CA GLN A 530 32.98 1.30 -6.98
C GLN A 530 34.40 0.86 -7.35
N ARG A 531 34.57 0.19 -8.51
CA ARG A 531 35.85 -0.27 -9.01
C ARG A 531 36.45 0.74 -10.00
N ILE A 532 37.70 1.13 -9.79
CA ILE A 532 38.41 2.00 -10.72
C ILE A 532 38.55 1.37 -12.10
N SER A 533 38.76 0.04 -12.18
CA SER A 533 38.84 -0.70 -13.44
C SER A 533 37.61 -0.53 -14.35
N SER A 534 36.45 -0.20 -13.79
CA SER A 534 35.21 0.04 -14.57
C SER A 534 35.13 1.45 -15.20
N VAL A 535 35.94 2.38 -14.76
CA VAL A 535 35.93 3.79 -15.22
C VAL A 535 37.25 4.33 -15.69
N GLN A 536 38.36 3.55 -15.60
CA GLN A 536 39.70 3.99 -15.98
C GLN A 536 39.82 4.41 -17.46
N ASP A 537 39.01 3.83 -18.33
CA ASP A 537 38.99 4.10 -19.77
C ASP A 537 37.99 5.23 -20.14
N ALA A 538 37.38 5.91 -19.16
CA ALA A 538 36.50 7.04 -19.39
C ALA A 538 37.28 8.28 -19.85
N ASP A 539 36.66 9.12 -20.68
CA ASP A 539 37.26 10.37 -21.16
C ASP A 539 37.63 11.30 -20.00
N ARG A 540 36.72 11.40 -19.02
CA ARG A 540 36.96 12.08 -17.74
C ARG A 540 36.36 11.29 -16.58
N ILE A 541 37.02 11.43 -15.44
CA ILE A 541 36.57 10.82 -14.19
C ILE A 541 36.31 11.93 -13.17
N ILE A 542 35.15 11.90 -12.55
CA ILE A 542 34.72 12.79 -11.49
C ILE A 542 34.91 12.09 -10.15
N VAL A 543 35.71 12.69 -9.27
CA VAL A 543 35.88 12.24 -7.89
C VAL A 543 34.97 13.04 -6.99
N MET A 544 33.98 12.36 -6.36
CA MET A 544 33.01 12.99 -5.47
C MET A 544 33.34 12.75 -4.00
N GLU A 545 33.28 13.80 -3.21
CA GLU A 545 33.44 13.74 -1.76
C GLU A 545 32.45 14.67 -1.06
N GLY A 546 31.71 14.14 -0.08
CA GLY A 546 30.83 14.93 0.79
C GLY A 546 29.73 15.72 0.08
N GLY A 547 29.33 15.31 -1.13
CA GLY A 547 28.30 16.00 -1.94
C GLY A 547 28.89 17.07 -2.87
N ARG A 548 30.20 17.16 -3.01
CA ARG A 548 30.90 18.10 -3.91
C ARG A 548 31.80 17.35 -4.89
N ILE A 549 32.15 17.98 -5.98
CA ILE A 549 33.19 17.52 -6.89
C ILE A 549 34.53 17.90 -6.29
N ALA A 550 35.30 16.89 -5.88
CA ALA A 550 36.64 17.10 -5.33
C ALA A 550 37.66 17.36 -6.45
N GLN A 551 37.60 16.54 -7.52
CA GLN A 551 38.50 16.68 -8.67
C GLN A 551 37.86 16.08 -9.93
N ILE A 552 38.30 16.57 -11.09
CA ILE A 552 37.98 16.03 -12.41
C ILE A 552 39.27 15.87 -13.20
N GLY A 553 39.44 14.75 -13.90
CA GLY A 553 40.59 14.51 -14.76
C GLY A 553 40.52 13.15 -15.41
N ASN A 554 41.48 12.80 -16.25
CA ASN A 554 41.63 11.44 -16.74
C ASN A 554 42.32 10.54 -15.72
N HIS A 555 42.39 9.23 -16.00
CA HIS A 555 43.00 8.25 -15.10
C HIS A 555 44.45 8.62 -14.69
N GLU A 556 45.28 8.99 -15.66
CA GLU A 556 46.69 9.30 -15.40
C GLU A 556 46.89 10.59 -14.59
N GLU A 557 46.07 11.60 -14.86
CA GLU A 557 46.07 12.86 -14.13
C GLU A 557 45.66 12.66 -12.68
N LEU A 558 44.56 11.93 -12.45
CA LEU A 558 44.02 11.69 -11.10
C LEU A 558 44.96 10.79 -10.26
N LEU A 559 45.68 9.87 -10.86
CA LEU A 559 46.70 9.13 -10.13
C LEU A 559 47.82 10.02 -9.58
N LYS A 560 48.12 11.15 -10.25
CA LYS A 560 49.15 12.09 -9.83
C LYS A 560 48.61 13.17 -8.86
N THR A 561 47.36 13.62 -9.08
CA THR A 561 46.82 14.82 -8.42
C THR A 561 45.84 14.51 -7.32
N SER A 562 45.10 13.38 -7.37
CA SER A 562 44.09 13.00 -6.41
C SER A 562 44.57 11.99 -5.39
N GLU A 563 44.62 12.36 -4.12
CA GLU A 563 44.96 11.44 -3.03
C GLU A 563 43.87 10.35 -2.88
N ILE A 564 42.60 10.75 -2.88
CA ILE A 564 41.44 9.83 -2.77
C ILE A 564 41.45 8.78 -3.90
N TYR A 565 41.67 9.24 -5.13
CA TYR A 565 41.73 8.34 -6.30
C TYR A 565 42.87 7.35 -6.22
N ARG A 566 44.07 7.85 -5.88
CA ARG A 566 45.29 7.05 -5.75
C ARG A 566 45.21 6.01 -4.62
N GLU A 567 44.66 6.40 -3.46
CA GLU A 567 44.46 5.48 -2.34
C GLU A 567 43.47 4.38 -2.71
N THR A 568 42.34 4.74 -3.36
CA THR A 568 41.36 3.77 -3.83
C THR A 568 41.97 2.79 -4.85
N PHE A 569 42.72 3.31 -5.82
CA PHE A 569 43.42 2.49 -6.83
C PHE A 569 44.44 1.52 -6.21
N THR A 570 45.27 2.03 -5.30
CA THR A 570 46.29 1.25 -4.62
C THR A 570 45.67 0.15 -3.74
N SER A 571 44.58 0.48 -3.03
CA SER A 571 43.87 -0.48 -2.20
C SER A 571 43.24 -1.61 -3.02
N GLN A 572 42.62 -1.27 -4.16
CA GLN A 572 41.98 -2.26 -5.04
C GLN A 572 43.01 -3.19 -5.72
N ASN A 573 44.13 -2.63 -6.16
CA ASN A 573 45.20 -3.43 -6.80
C ASN A 573 45.92 -4.35 -5.79
N LYS A 574 46.10 -3.94 -4.54
CA LYS A 574 46.66 -4.82 -3.50
C LYS A 574 45.74 -6.01 -3.23
N MET A 575 44.43 -5.78 -3.13
CA MET A 575 43.43 -6.84 -2.93
C MET A 575 43.41 -7.83 -4.10
N THR A 576 43.59 -7.36 -5.34
CA THR A 576 43.63 -8.22 -6.52
C THR A 576 44.89 -9.08 -6.54
N ALA A 577 46.05 -8.52 -6.23
CA ALA A 577 47.32 -9.24 -6.16
C ALA A 577 47.35 -10.28 -5.02
N GLU A 578 46.80 -9.96 -3.87
CA GLU A 578 46.65 -10.91 -2.75
C GLU A 578 45.63 -12.01 -3.07
N GLY A 579 44.56 -11.72 -3.80
CA GLY A 579 43.58 -12.70 -4.27
C GLY A 579 44.11 -13.65 -5.32
N GLU A 580 44.90 -13.16 -6.28
CA GLU A 580 45.59 -13.99 -7.29
C GLU A 580 46.65 -14.88 -6.66
N GLY A 581 47.44 -14.38 -5.72
CA GLY A 581 48.44 -15.18 -5.00
C GLY A 581 47.83 -16.27 -4.10
N ALA A 582 46.61 -16.03 -3.54
CA ALA A 582 45.89 -17.04 -2.77
C ALA A 582 45.30 -18.14 -3.66
N VAL A 583 44.80 -17.80 -4.87
CA VAL A 583 44.29 -18.78 -5.84
C VAL A 583 45.41 -19.63 -6.44
N GLU A 584 46.59 -19.05 -6.72
CA GLU A 584 47.78 -19.81 -7.17
C GLU A 584 48.28 -20.76 -6.07
N ALA A 585 48.30 -20.31 -4.80
CA ALA A 585 48.73 -21.15 -3.69
C ALA A 585 47.74 -22.32 -3.43
N ASP A 586 46.42 -22.12 -3.56
CA ASP A 586 45.44 -23.19 -3.46
C ASP A 586 45.49 -24.16 -4.67
N THR A 587 45.81 -23.65 -5.85
CA THR A 587 45.97 -24.47 -7.05
C THR A 587 47.26 -25.32 -6.97
N GLU A 588 48.36 -24.77 -6.47
CA GLU A 588 49.61 -25.52 -6.22
C GLU A 588 49.44 -26.54 -5.07
N ALA A 589 48.72 -26.19 -4.01
CA ALA A 589 48.40 -27.10 -2.91
C ALA A 589 47.53 -28.28 -3.38
N SER A 590 46.52 -28.00 -4.24
CA SER A 590 45.64 -29.03 -4.83
C SER A 590 46.42 -29.94 -5.82
N ALA A 591 47.31 -29.38 -6.62
CA ALA A 591 48.18 -30.14 -7.54
C ALA A 591 49.17 -31.02 -6.79
N THR A 592 49.72 -30.54 -5.66
CA THR A 592 50.66 -31.30 -4.82
C THR A 592 49.93 -32.43 -4.07
N GLN A 593 48.66 -32.23 -3.65
CA GLN A 593 47.86 -33.31 -3.07
C GLN A 593 47.46 -34.39 -4.09
N ALA A 594 47.15 -34.01 -5.33
CA ALA A 594 46.88 -34.97 -6.41
C ALA A 594 48.09 -35.85 -6.77
N GLN A 595 49.30 -35.28 -6.80
CA GLN A 595 50.54 -36.04 -7.05
C GLN A 595 50.94 -36.96 -5.89
N THR A 596 50.51 -36.65 -4.65
CA THR A 596 50.77 -37.48 -3.48
C THR A 596 49.81 -38.66 -3.37
N GLN A 597 48.62 -38.58 -3.96
CA GLN A 597 47.67 -39.69 -4.05
C GLN A 597 47.98 -40.70 -5.16
N GLU A 598 48.57 -40.27 -6.30
CA GLU A 598 48.97 -41.20 -7.37
C GLU A 598 50.26 -41.97 -7.04
N GLY A 599 51.06 -41.50 -6.07
CA GLY A 599 52.28 -42.19 -5.63
C GLY A 599 52.09 -43.26 -4.54
N GLY A 600 50.87 -43.38 -3.99
CA GLY A 600 50.54 -44.27 -2.87
C GLY A 600 49.95 -45.64 -3.23
N GLU A 601 49.54 -45.88 -4.48
CA GLU A 601 48.88 -47.13 -4.91
C GLU A 601 49.83 -48.12 -5.61
N ALA A 602 51.18 -47.98 -5.52
CA ALA A 602 52.13 -48.88 -6.14
C ALA A 602 52.87 -49.80 -5.15
N HIS A 603 52.45 -49.92 -3.89
CA HIS A 603 52.99 -50.92 -2.96
C HIS A 603 52.00 -51.30 -1.89
N GLU A 604 51.10 -52.26 -2.22
CA GLU A 604 50.65 -53.39 -1.40
C GLU A 604 49.82 -54.35 -2.24
#